data_6ca97b0c7d7c04dc6644cbd48f6fe7a3
#
_entry.id   6ca97b0c7d7c04dc6644cbd48f6fe7a3
#
_cell.length_a   1.000
_cell.length_b   1.000
_cell.length_c   1.000
_cell.angle_alpha   90.00
_cell.angle_beta   90.00
_cell.angle_gamma   90.00
#
_symmetry.space_group_name_H-M   'P 1'
#
loop_
_entity.id
_entity.type
_entity.pdbx_description
1 polymer ?
#
loop_
_entity_poly.entity_id
_entity_poly.type
_entity_poly.pdbx_seq_one_letter_code
_entity_poly.pdbx_strand_id
1 'polypeptide(L)'
;MQIAVCDDEKVYLDCLSRKIKACFKEFEIEISLDKYLNAVSFLEQHNQNPYDIVFLDILMPEMNGLDVANRIRNLSEKTIIIFITTENHLVYESFDYR
;
A
#
# COMPACT_ATOMS: atom_id res chain seq x y z
N MET A 1 -0.71 13.12 -5.96
CA MET A 1 -0.69 12.20 -4.80
C MET A 1 -0.02 10.90 -5.20
N GLN A 2 0.93 10.45 -4.39
CA GLN A 2 1.70 9.24 -4.67
C GLN A 2 1.15 8.08 -3.86
N ILE A 3 0.71 7.04 -4.55
CA ILE A 3 0.10 5.87 -3.92
C ILE A 3 0.89 4.62 -4.28
N ALA A 4 1.09 3.75 -3.29
CA ALA A 4 1.69 2.44 -3.50
C ALA A 4 0.70 1.35 -3.15
N VAL A 5 0.76 0.25 -3.89
CA VAL A 5 -0.01 -0.96 -3.58
C VAL A 5 0.99 -2.11 -3.52
N CYS A 6 1.00 -2.80 -2.40
CA CYS A 6 1.93 -3.90 -2.16
C CYS A 6 1.16 -5.18 -1.85
N ASP A 7 1.26 -6.16 -2.74
CA ASP A 7 0.58 -7.44 -2.62
C ASP A 7 1.39 -8.47 -3.40
N ASP A 8 1.67 -9.62 -2.82
CA ASP A 8 2.46 -10.66 -3.48
C ASP A 8 1.71 -11.43 -4.57
N GLU A 9 0.39 -11.28 -4.64
CA GLU A 9 -0.41 -11.91 -5.66
C GLU A 9 -0.78 -10.94 -6.77
N LYS A 10 -0.22 -11.18 -7.96
CA LYS A 10 -0.36 -10.27 -9.09
C LYS A 10 -1.82 -9.99 -9.48
N VAL A 11 -2.66 -11.00 -9.42
CA VAL A 11 -4.08 -10.86 -9.79
C VAL A 11 -4.78 -9.85 -8.86
N TYR A 12 -4.58 -9.99 -7.58
CA TYR A 12 -5.17 -9.07 -6.60
C TYR A 12 -4.55 -7.69 -6.68
N LEU A 13 -3.24 -7.63 -6.89
CA LEU A 13 -2.52 -6.38 -7.05
C LEU A 13 -3.09 -5.56 -8.22
N ASP A 14 -3.25 -6.21 -9.38
CA ASP A 14 -3.78 -5.54 -10.57
C ASP A 14 -5.25 -5.14 -10.38
N CYS A 15 -6.06 -6.01 -9.79
CA CYS A 15 -7.47 -5.74 -9.55
C CYS A 15 -7.65 -4.55 -8.60
N LEU A 16 -6.96 -4.57 -7.49
CA LEU A 16 -7.04 -3.50 -6.50
C LEU A 16 -6.55 -2.17 -7.09
N SER A 17 -5.46 -2.22 -7.83
CA SER A 17 -4.89 -1.02 -8.46
C SER A 17 -5.88 -0.35 -9.41
N ARG A 18 -6.61 -1.15 -10.20
CA ARG A 18 -7.64 -0.62 -11.09
C ARG A 18 -8.78 0.04 -10.31
N LYS A 19 -9.20 -0.57 -9.21
CA LYS A 19 -10.27 -0.04 -8.38
C LYS A 19 -9.88 1.28 -7.72
N ILE A 20 -8.65 1.35 -7.25
CA ILE A 20 -8.12 2.57 -6.63
C ILE A 20 -8.08 3.71 -7.66
N LYS A 21 -7.55 3.45 -8.84
CA LYS A 21 -7.49 4.44 -9.91
C LYS A 21 -8.88 4.95 -10.29
N ALA A 22 -9.84 4.03 -10.43
CA ALA A 22 -11.20 4.40 -10.77
C ALA A 22 -11.85 5.26 -9.68
N CYS A 23 -11.63 4.91 -8.43
CA CYS A 23 -12.18 5.65 -7.31
C CYS A 23 -11.66 7.09 -7.25
N PHE A 24 -10.36 7.27 -7.36
CA PHE A 24 -9.78 8.61 -7.33
C PHE A 24 -10.17 9.44 -8.55
N LYS A 25 -10.28 8.80 -9.70
CA LYS A 25 -10.75 9.48 -10.91
C LYS A 25 -12.16 10.02 -10.74
N GLU A 26 -13.02 9.26 -10.08
CA GLU A 26 -14.39 9.67 -9.81
C GLU A 26 -14.45 10.95 -8.96
N PHE A 27 -13.51 11.09 -8.05
CA PHE A 27 -13.39 12.29 -7.22
C PHE A 27 -12.51 13.38 -7.86
N GLU A 28 -12.10 13.17 -9.10
CA GLU A 28 -11.25 14.12 -9.83
C GLU A 28 -9.92 14.42 -9.15
N ILE A 29 -9.35 13.42 -8.50
CA ILE A 29 -8.06 13.52 -7.84
C ILE A 29 -7.01 12.82 -8.69
N GLU A 30 -5.98 13.54 -9.10
CA GLU A 30 -4.87 12.94 -9.84
C GLU A 30 -3.97 12.17 -8.90
N ILE A 31 -3.62 10.96 -9.32
CA ILE A 31 -2.73 10.09 -8.55
C ILE A 31 -1.66 9.49 -9.46
N SER A 32 -0.54 9.16 -8.85
CA SER A 32 0.46 8.30 -9.43
C SER A 32 0.48 7.03 -8.58
N LEU A 33 0.30 5.87 -9.19
CA LEU A 33 0.19 4.61 -8.47
C LEU A 33 1.26 3.64 -8.92
N ASP A 34 2.03 3.15 -7.97
CA ASP A 34 3.06 2.14 -8.20
C ASP A 34 2.65 0.83 -7.54
N LYS A 35 2.95 -0.28 -8.23
CA LYS A 35 2.61 -1.61 -7.78
C LYS A 35 3.86 -2.38 -7.38
N TYR A 36 3.79 -3.09 -6.27
CA TYR A 36 4.91 -3.90 -5.77
C TYR A 36 4.45 -5.30 -5.42
N LEU A 37 5.21 -6.28 -5.86
CA LEU A 37 4.94 -7.69 -5.56
C LEU A 37 5.64 -8.17 -4.30
N ASN A 38 6.51 -7.35 -3.72
CA ASN A 38 7.20 -7.69 -2.49
C ASN A 38 7.50 -6.42 -1.67
N ALA A 39 7.71 -6.64 -0.38
CA ALA A 39 7.91 -5.55 0.55
C ALA A 39 9.27 -4.86 0.40
N VAL A 40 10.30 -5.61 0.04
CA VAL A 40 11.65 -5.06 -0.06
C VAL A 40 11.73 -3.98 -1.12
N SER A 41 11.22 -4.27 -2.32
CA SER A 41 11.21 -3.30 -3.42
C SER A 41 10.40 -2.06 -3.05
N PHE A 42 9.27 -2.26 -2.40
CA PHE A 42 8.44 -1.15 -1.95
C PHE A 42 9.19 -0.27 -0.94
N LEU A 43 9.78 -0.87 0.08
CA LEU A 43 10.47 -0.12 1.12
C LEU A 43 11.67 0.67 0.60
N GLU A 44 12.39 0.09 -0.34
CA GLU A 44 13.52 0.80 -0.96
C GLU A 44 13.04 2.09 -1.64
N GLN A 45 11.97 2.01 -2.40
CA GLN A 45 11.44 3.17 -3.09
C GLN A 45 10.81 4.17 -2.13
N HIS A 46 10.09 3.68 -1.13
CA HIS A 46 9.47 4.52 -0.12
C HIS A 46 10.51 5.30 0.68
N ASN A 47 11.64 4.68 0.96
CA ASN A 47 12.74 5.33 1.67
C ASN A 47 13.30 6.54 0.88
N GLN A 48 13.32 6.44 -0.44
CA GLN A 48 13.81 7.53 -1.29
C GLN A 48 12.77 8.63 -1.44
N ASN A 49 11.53 8.24 -1.71
CA ASN A 49 10.41 9.16 -1.93
C ASN A 49 9.17 8.59 -1.25
N PRO A 50 8.89 9.00 -0.02
CA PRO A 50 7.75 8.47 0.72
C PRO A 50 6.42 8.66 -0.01
N TYR A 51 5.61 7.61 -0.01
CA TYR A 51 4.27 7.65 -0.58
C TYR A 51 3.30 8.34 0.36
N ASP A 52 2.26 8.91 -0.19
CA ASP A 52 1.19 9.52 0.60
C ASP A 52 0.27 8.47 1.20
N ILE A 53 -0.07 7.46 0.40
CA ILE A 53 -0.95 6.36 0.81
C ILE A 53 -0.33 5.05 0.36
N VAL A 54 -0.36 4.06 1.25
CA VAL A 54 0.11 2.70 0.95
C VAL A 54 -1.00 1.71 1.25
N PHE A 55 -1.40 0.95 0.23
CA PHE A 55 -2.29 -0.20 0.40
C PHE A 55 -1.41 -1.43 0.56
N LEU A 56 -1.53 -2.11 1.67
CA LEU A 56 -0.56 -3.09 2.09
C LEU A 56 -1.23 -4.40 2.48
N ASP A 57 -0.87 -5.48 1.80
CA ASP A 57 -1.34 -6.81 2.14
C ASP A 57 -0.71 -7.24 3.47
N ILE A 58 -1.54 -7.73 4.38
CA ILE A 58 -1.07 -8.21 5.68
C ILE A 58 -0.28 -9.50 5.53
N LEU A 59 -0.75 -10.39 4.67
CA LEU A 59 -0.16 -11.72 4.52
C LEU A 59 0.79 -11.79 3.34
N MET A 60 2.06 -11.51 3.58
CA MET A 60 3.11 -11.64 2.59
C MET A 60 4.20 -12.60 3.08
N PRO A 61 4.79 -13.42 2.18
CA PRO A 61 5.70 -14.49 2.59
C PRO A 61 6.95 -14.05 3.35
N GLU A 62 7.59 -12.99 2.91
CA GLU A 62 8.88 -12.58 3.46
C GLU A 62 8.77 -11.66 4.66
N MET A 63 7.76 -10.82 4.67
CA MET A 63 7.57 -9.82 5.70
C MET A 63 6.09 -9.49 5.75
N ASN A 64 5.46 -9.70 6.90
CA ASN A 64 4.03 -9.43 6.99
C ASN A 64 3.76 -7.92 6.98
N GLY A 65 2.50 -7.56 6.67
CA GLY A 65 2.12 -6.17 6.54
C GLY A 65 2.34 -5.34 7.80
N LEU A 66 2.24 -5.94 8.97
CA LEU A 66 2.45 -5.22 10.22
C LEU A 66 3.91 -4.80 10.39
N ASP A 67 4.84 -5.68 10.01
CA ASP A 67 6.27 -5.36 10.06
C ASP A 67 6.61 -4.24 9.07
N VAL A 68 6.00 -4.30 7.87
CA VAL A 68 6.18 -3.26 6.87
C VAL A 68 5.64 -1.93 7.37
N ALA A 69 4.47 -1.96 8.02
CA ALA A 69 3.87 -0.75 8.57
C ALA A 69 4.77 -0.08 9.60
N ASN A 70 5.39 -0.87 10.46
CA ASN A 70 6.34 -0.34 11.43
C ASN A 70 7.52 0.35 10.76
N ARG A 71 8.04 -0.24 9.69
CA ARG A 71 9.15 0.37 8.94
C ARG A 71 8.72 1.66 8.26
N ILE A 72 7.49 1.69 7.73
CA ILE A 72 6.94 2.91 7.13
C ILE A 72 6.88 4.03 8.16
N ARG A 73 6.41 3.74 9.36
CA ARG A 73 6.32 4.75 10.43
C ARG A 73 7.67 5.30 10.84
N ASN A 74 8.70 4.47 10.78
CA ASN A 74 10.05 4.92 11.06
C ASN A 74 10.59 5.84 9.96
N LEU A 75 10.10 5.68 8.73
CA LEU A 75 10.54 6.48 7.59
C LEU A 75 9.68 7.71 7.36
N SER A 76 8.38 7.61 7.64
CA SER A 76 7.44 8.70 7.40
C SER A 76 6.21 8.56 8.30
N GLU A 77 6.00 9.54 9.16
CA GLU A 77 4.83 9.56 10.05
C GLU A 77 3.55 9.97 9.32
N LYS A 78 3.69 10.62 8.16
CA LYS A 78 2.55 11.19 7.44
C LYS A 78 1.90 10.23 6.46
N THR A 79 2.56 9.13 6.12
CA THR A 79 2.00 8.17 5.18
C THR A 79 0.77 7.50 5.78
N ILE A 80 -0.31 7.49 5.01
CA ILE A 80 -1.53 6.77 5.39
C ILE A 80 -1.36 5.31 4.98
N ILE A 81 -1.56 4.40 5.92
CA ILE A 81 -1.42 2.97 5.67
C ILE A 81 -2.80 2.34 5.73
N ILE A 82 -3.16 1.64 4.66
CA ILE A 82 -4.43 0.91 4.57
C ILE A 82 -4.08 -0.56 4.39
N PHE A 83 -4.45 -1.38 5.36
CA PHE A 83 -4.21 -2.81 5.29
C PHE A 83 -5.30 -3.49 4.48
N ILE A 84 -4.90 -4.49 3.71
CA ILE A 84 -5.83 -5.33 2.96
C ILE A 84 -5.61 -6.79 3.33
N THR A 85 -6.67 -7.58 3.23
CA THR A 85 -6.58 -9.01 3.39
C THR A 85 -7.01 -9.67 2.10
N THR A 86 -6.20 -10.61 1.63
CA THR A 86 -6.48 -11.27 0.35
C THR A 86 -7.64 -12.24 0.43
N GLU A 87 -7.89 -12.83 1.59
CA GLU A 87 -8.95 -13.83 1.76
C GLU A 87 -10.34 -13.26 1.51
N ASN A 88 -10.60 -12.06 2.00
CA ASN A 88 -11.91 -11.45 1.93
C ASN A 88 -11.93 -10.14 1.16
N HIS A 89 -10.81 -9.71 0.63
CA HIS A 89 -10.67 -8.44 -0.07
C HIS A 89 -11.19 -7.25 0.74
N LEU A 90 -11.13 -7.36 2.05
CA LEU A 90 -11.54 -6.29 2.94
C LEU A 90 -10.38 -5.33 3.15
N VAL A 91 -10.73 -4.07 3.23
CA VAL A 91 -9.74 -3.02 3.47
C VAL A 91 -9.92 -2.51 4.89
N TYR A 92 -8.83 -2.53 5.66
CA TYR A 92 -8.83 -2.01 7.01
C TYR A 92 -7.96 -0.78 7.07
N GLU A 93 -8.51 0.31 7.55
CA GLU A 93 -7.74 1.50 7.77
C GLU A 93 -6.85 1.32 8.98
N SER A 94 -5.59 1.70 8.81
CA SER A 94 -4.67 1.78 9.93
C SER A 94 -4.34 3.25 10.12
N PHE A 95 -4.81 3.79 11.18
CA PHE A 95 -4.53 5.18 11.49
C PHE A 95 -3.21 5.28 12.18
N ASP A 96 -2.82 5.91 12.93
CA ASP A 96 -1.66 6.06 13.76
C ASP A 96 -1.02 4.73 14.19
N TYR A 97 -0.59 3.97 13.26
CA TYR A 97 0.12 2.75 13.58
C TYR A 97 1.53 3.12 14.02
N ARG A 98 1.67 3.26 15.30
CA ARG A 98 2.92 3.73 15.88
C ARG A 98 3.49 2.75 16.86
#